data_0b5a35e884622443938da81ff67f412c
#
_entry.id   0b5a35e884622443938da81ff67f412c
#
_cell.length_a   1.000
_cell.length_b   1.000
_cell.length_c   1.000
_cell.angle_alpha   90.00
_cell.angle_beta   90.00
_cell.angle_gamma   90.00
#
_symmetry.space_group_name_H-M   'P 1'
#
loop_
_entity.id
_entity.type
_entity.pdbx_description
1 polymer ?
#
loop_
_entity_poly.entity_id
_entity_poly.type
_entity_poly.pdbx_seq_one_letter_code
_entity_poly.pdbx_strand_id
1 'polypeptide(L)'
;LAQIVNSGQRRVESLETPAILDAVFFNEHLDFSNVPFREREEKRADWHSRALAALDGCEIVFVDPDNGLMVPSARRSKKANKYVLPEELFDYYRQGASVVYYQHKARRQDGFYTDQHNKLLQDERIQDAEGLGLKFTRTSLRYYWFLLRPEHAETVRQCVASLLAGPWGDCFELC
;
A
#
# COMPACT_ATOMS: atom_id res chain seq x y z
N LEU A 1 5.34 -14.07 14.99
CA LEU A 1 4.30 -13.04 15.17
C LEU A 1 3.86 -12.89 16.63
N ALA A 2 3.49 -13.95 17.35
CA ALA A 2 3.04 -13.86 18.74
C ALA A 2 4.05 -13.17 19.67
N GLN A 3 5.35 -13.43 19.51
CA GLN A 3 6.41 -12.76 20.29
C GLN A 3 6.48 -11.25 20.01
N ILE A 4 6.33 -10.83 18.75
CA ILE A 4 6.31 -9.40 18.38
C ILE A 4 5.07 -8.71 18.96
N VAL A 5 3.91 -9.34 18.86
CA VAL A 5 2.66 -8.81 19.43
C VAL A 5 2.79 -8.67 20.96
N ASN A 6 3.36 -9.64 21.63
CA ASN A 6 3.53 -9.64 23.09
C ASN A 6 4.62 -8.66 23.57
N SER A 7 5.62 -8.34 22.74
CA SER A 7 6.65 -7.35 23.08
C SER A 7 6.15 -5.89 23.00
N GLY A 8 4.96 -5.66 22.43
CA GLY A 8 4.43 -4.32 22.21
C GLY A 8 5.17 -3.50 21.15
N GLN A 9 6.16 -4.08 20.51
CA GLN A 9 6.90 -3.42 19.41
C GLN A 9 6.03 -3.45 18.15
N ARG A 10 5.65 -2.26 17.66
CA ARG A 10 4.83 -2.08 16.46
C ARG A 10 5.65 -1.45 15.32
N ARG A 11 6.85 -1.98 15.09
CA ARG A 11 7.75 -1.47 14.07
C ARG A 11 7.90 -2.50 12.95
N VAL A 12 7.95 -2.02 11.71
CA VAL A 12 8.16 -2.88 10.53
C VAL A 12 9.48 -3.64 10.64
N GLU A 13 10.52 -3.01 11.20
CA GLU A 13 11.82 -3.63 11.44
C GLU A 13 11.74 -4.93 12.26
N SER A 14 10.70 -5.07 13.10
CA SER A 14 10.48 -6.31 13.84
C SER A 14 10.02 -7.48 12.96
N LEU A 15 9.55 -7.20 11.72
CA LEU A 15 9.17 -8.22 10.74
C LEU A 15 10.32 -8.62 9.82
N GLU A 16 11.39 -7.82 9.77
CA GLU A 16 12.58 -8.07 8.96
C GLU A 16 13.39 -9.28 9.46
N THR A 17 13.04 -9.83 10.62
CA THR A 17 13.68 -11.05 11.11
C THR A 17 13.36 -12.20 10.14
N PRO A 18 14.34 -12.86 9.53
CA PRO A 18 14.17 -13.82 8.43
C PRO A 18 13.21 -15.00 8.72
N ALA A 19 12.93 -15.26 9.99
CA ALA A 19 12.03 -16.33 10.40
C ALA A 19 10.54 -16.03 10.23
N ILE A 20 10.14 -14.79 9.86
CA ILE A 20 8.73 -14.38 9.81
C ILE A 20 8.24 -14.14 8.36
N LEU A 21 8.99 -13.37 7.60
CA LEU A 21 8.68 -13.07 6.19
C LEU A 21 10.00 -13.14 5.39
N ASP A 22 9.98 -13.88 4.31
CA ASP A 22 11.00 -13.81 3.27
C ASP A 22 10.63 -12.68 2.32
N ALA A 23 11.07 -11.46 2.65
CA ALA A 23 10.72 -10.26 1.93
C ALA A 23 11.85 -9.22 1.99
N VAL A 24 11.91 -8.37 0.98
CA VAL A 24 12.75 -7.18 0.96
C VAL A 24 12.00 -6.03 1.64
N PHE A 25 12.71 -5.29 2.49
CA PHE A 25 12.12 -4.17 3.23
C PHE A 25 12.79 -2.85 2.85
N PHE A 26 11.98 -1.83 2.62
CA PHE A 26 12.41 -0.44 2.53
C PHE A 26 11.74 0.35 3.65
N ASN A 27 12.46 0.61 4.72
CA ASN A 27 11.95 1.19 5.97
C ASN A 27 12.38 2.65 6.21
N GLU A 28 12.93 3.31 5.20
CA GLU A 28 13.22 4.74 5.28
C GLU A 28 11.95 5.57 5.41
N HIS A 29 11.85 6.37 6.47
CA HIS A 29 10.71 7.26 6.68
C HIS A 29 10.83 8.55 5.87
N LEU A 30 9.79 8.85 5.08
CA LEU A 30 9.66 10.16 4.45
C LEU A 30 9.20 11.19 5.48
N ASP A 31 10.11 12.03 5.98
CA ASP A 31 9.81 13.06 6.98
C ASP A 31 9.92 14.48 6.41
N PHE A 32 8.84 15.28 6.60
CA PHE A 32 8.74 16.67 6.18
C PHE A 32 8.78 17.68 7.35
N SER A 33 9.06 17.25 8.58
CA SER A 33 8.97 18.11 9.78
C SER A 33 9.86 19.34 9.68
N ASN A 34 11.07 19.21 9.15
CA ASN A 34 12.06 20.29 9.01
C ASN A 34 12.35 20.64 7.53
N VAL A 35 11.43 20.29 6.61
CA VAL A 35 11.63 20.50 5.16
C VAL A 35 10.75 21.66 4.69
N PRO A 36 11.32 22.75 4.14
CA PRO A 36 10.57 23.82 3.50
C PRO A 36 9.65 23.28 2.40
N PHE A 37 8.49 23.88 2.25
CA PHE A 37 7.48 23.41 1.30
C PHE A 37 8.03 23.21 -0.12
N ARG A 38 8.85 24.16 -0.60
CA ARG A 38 9.46 24.13 -1.93
C ARG A 38 10.42 22.96 -2.17
N GLU A 39 10.96 22.36 -1.12
CA GLU A 39 11.95 21.27 -1.17
C GLU A 39 11.34 19.88 -0.97
N ARG A 40 10.04 19.82 -0.62
CA ARG A 40 9.37 18.54 -0.28
C ARG A 40 9.17 17.64 -1.49
N GLU A 41 8.92 18.22 -2.66
CA GLU A 41 8.73 17.46 -3.90
C GLU A 41 10.03 16.75 -4.29
N GLU A 42 11.15 17.46 -4.28
CA GLU A 42 12.47 16.92 -4.57
C GLU A 42 12.86 15.84 -3.56
N LYS A 43 12.69 16.11 -2.25
CA LYS A 43 12.95 15.14 -1.20
C LYS A 43 12.10 13.88 -1.36
N ARG A 44 10.84 14.01 -1.75
CA ARG A 44 9.95 12.88 -2.00
C ARG A 44 10.40 12.07 -3.21
N ALA A 45 10.75 12.75 -4.30
CA ALA A 45 11.23 12.10 -5.52
C ALA A 45 12.52 11.30 -5.26
N ASP A 46 13.45 11.87 -4.51
CA ASP A 46 14.69 11.19 -4.11
C ASP A 46 14.43 9.98 -3.20
N TRP A 47 13.54 10.14 -2.20
CA TRP A 47 13.12 9.03 -1.34
C TRP A 47 12.45 7.91 -2.15
N HIS A 48 11.53 8.25 -3.06
CA HIS A 48 10.84 7.29 -3.90
C HIS A 48 11.79 6.56 -4.86
N SER A 49 12.76 7.28 -5.43
CA SER A 49 13.80 6.67 -6.28
C SER A 49 14.61 5.60 -5.54
N ARG A 50 14.97 5.85 -4.26
CA ARG A 50 15.63 4.84 -3.43
C ARG A 50 14.73 3.65 -3.12
N ALA A 51 13.43 3.89 -2.87
CA ALA A 51 12.46 2.84 -2.65
C ALA A 51 12.33 1.94 -3.89
N LEU A 52 12.22 2.55 -5.08
CA LEU A 52 12.18 1.83 -6.35
C LEU A 52 13.42 0.95 -6.55
N ALA A 53 14.60 1.51 -6.30
CA ALA A 53 15.85 0.77 -6.43
C ALA A 53 15.98 -0.38 -5.42
N ALA A 54 15.52 -0.18 -4.19
CA ALA A 54 15.58 -1.20 -3.15
C ALA A 54 14.60 -2.36 -3.37
N LEU A 55 13.46 -2.10 -4.03
CA LEU A 55 12.39 -3.06 -4.27
C LEU A 55 12.40 -3.60 -5.72
N ASP A 56 13.45 -3.30 -6.48
CA ASP A 56 13.60 -3.81 -7.83
C ASP A 56 13.62 -5.34 -7.87
N GLY A 57 12.90 -5.93 -8.84
CA GLY A 57 12.75 -7.39 -8.97
C GLY A 57 11.77 -8.04 -7.99
N CYS A 58 11.11 -7.29 -7.12
CA CYS A 58 10.02 -7.84 -6.31
C CYS A 58 8.77 -8.09 -7.16
N GLU A 59 8.17 -9.27 -7.05
CA GLU A 59 6.94 -9.64 -7.76
C GLU A 59 5.70 -8.90 -7.21
N ILE A 60 5.69 -8.65 -5.89
CA ILE A 60 4.61 -7.93 -5.20
C ILE A 60 5.23 -6.87 -4.27
N VAL A 61 4.77 -5.63 -4.39
CA VAL A 61 5.15 -4.53 -3.50
C VAL A 61 3.95 -4.13 -2.63
N PHE A 62 4.12 -4.20 -1.32
CA PHE A 62 3.13 -3.70 -0.36
C PHE A 62 3.50 -2.29 0.10
N VAL A 63 2.62 -1.33 -0.13
CA VAL A 63 2.79 0.08 0.23
C VAL A 63 1.87 0.43 1.39
N ASP A 64 2.45 0.82 2.52
CA ASP A 64 1.72 1.09 3.79
C ASP A 64 1.79 2.57 4.19
N PRO A 65 1.13 3.48 3.47
CA PRO A 65 1.03 4.87 3.89
C PRO A 65 0.04 4.98 5.06
N ASP A 66 0.33 5.80 6.09
CA ASP A 66 -0.55 5.99 7.26
C ASP A 66 -2.03 6.27 6.89
N ASN A 67 -2.27 6.99 5.79
CA ASN A 67 -3.59 7.48 5.42
C ASN A 67 -4.14 6.92 4.09
N GLY A 68 -3.30 6.34 3.23
CA GLY A 68 -3.69 5.83 1.91
C GLY A 68 -3.36 6.79 0.76
N LEU A 69 -4.21 6.82 -0.28
CA LEU A 69 -4.02 7.66 -1.46
C LEU A 69 -4.06 9.16 -1.13
N MET A 70 -3.21 9.92 -1.80
CA MET A 70 -3.12 11.36 -1.67
C MET A 70 -4.47 12.03 -2.03
N VAL A 71 -4.92 12.89 -1.13
CA VAL A 71 -6.08 13.74 -1.35
C VAL A 71 -5.66 15.20 -1.62
N PRO A 72 -6.39 15.96 -2.45
CA PRO A 72 -6.01 17.33 -2.82
C PRO A 72 -5.75 18.24 -1.61
N SER A 73 -6.53 18.11 -0.54
CA SER A 73 -6.41 18.91 0.67
C SER A 73 -5.13 18.63 1.48
N ALA A 74 -4.52 17.45 1.33
CA ALA A 74 -3.29 17.07 2.03
C ALA A 74 -2.01 17.44 1.26
N ARG A 75 -2.10 17.65 -0.06
CA ARG A 75 -0.95 17.79 -0.96
C ARG A 75 0.03 18.90 -0.55
N ARG A 76 -0.47 20.00 0.03
CA ARG A 76 0.35 21.13 0.49
C ARG A 76 0.68 21.06 1.99
N SER A 77 0.18 20.10 2.71
CA SER A 77 0.40 20.00 4.17
C SER A 77 1.73 19.30 4.49
N LYS A 78 2.20 19.49 5.73
CA LYS A 78 3.32 18.72 6.26
C LYS A 78 2.98 17.21 6.34
N LYS A 79 1.69 16.86 6.39
CA LYS A 79 1.20 15.49 6.46
C LYS A 79 1.15 14.79 5.11
N ALA A 80 1.59 15.44 4.02
CA ALA A 80 1.64 14.83 2.69
C ALA A 80 2.53 13.56 2.65
N ASN A 81 3.51 13.47 3.54
CA ASN A 81 4.34 12.25 3.71
C ASN A 81 3.57 11.02 4.21
N LYS A 82 2.35 11.20 4.72
CA LYS A 82 1.48 10.11 5.21
C LYS A 82 0.58 9.50 4.12
N TYR A 83 0.77 9.91 2.89
CA TYR A 83 -0.02 9.49 1.74
C TYR A 83 0.90 8.98 0.62
N VAL A 84 0.41 8.03 -0.14
CA VAL A 84 1.04 7.59 -1.39
C VAL A 84 0.45 8.35 -2.58
N LEU A 85 1.27 8.70 -3.55
CA LEU A 85 0.83 9.28 -4.82
C LEU A 85 0.44 8.17 -5.80
N PRO A 86 -0.58 8.37 -6.67
CA PRO A 86 -0.88 7.45 -7.76
C PRO A 86 0.36 7.13 -8.61
N GLU A 87 1.15 8.15 -8.94
CA GLU A 87 2.37 8.02 -9.74
C GLU A 87 3.37 7.03 -9.11
N GLU A 88 3.51 7.04 -7.79
CA GLU A 88 4.40 6.13 -7.06
C GLU A 88 3.93 4.66 -7.16
N LEU A 89 2.61 4.43 -7.12
CA LEU A 89 2.05 3.08 -7.32
C LEU A 89 2.29 2.59 -8.76
N PHE A 90 2.13 3.48 -9.73
CA PHE A 90 2.36 3.16 -11.14
C PHE A 90 3.83 2.87 -11.45
N ASP A 91 4.76 3.54 -10.78
CA ASP A 91 6.18 3.28 -10.96
C ASP A 91 6.58 1.87 -10.51
N TYR A 92 6.08 1.38 -9.36
CA TYR A 92 6.27 -0.01 -8.95
C TYR A 92 5.63 -1.00 -9.95
N TYR A 93 4.42 -0.69 -10.41
CA TYR A 93 3.75 -1.54 -11.40
C TYR A 93 4.55 -1.63 -12.72
N ARG A 94 5.07 -0.51 -13.19
CA ARG A 94 5.90 -0.44 -14.41
C ARG A 94 7.24 -1.15 -14.28
N GLN A 95 7.78 -1.27 -13.07
CA GLN A 95 8.96 -2.09 -12.79
C GLN A 95 8.67 -3.61 -12.83
N GLY A 96 7.42 -4.02 -12.99
CA GLY A 96 7.04 -5.43 -13.08
C GLY A 96 6.36 -6.00 -11.84
N ALA A 97 6.15 -5.21 -10.79
CA ALA A 97 5.49 -5.66 -9.57
C ALA A 97 3.96 -5.51 -9.65
N SER A 98 3.22 -6.44 -9.06
CA SER A 98 1.88 -6.17 -8.56
C SER A 98 1.96 -5.29 -7.33
N VAL A 99 1.01 -4.36 -7.16
CA VAL A 99 1.05 -3.42 -6.04
C VAL A 99 -0.15 -3.61 -5.14
N VAL A 100 0.11 -3.73 -3.84
CA VAL A 100 -0.93 -3.70 -2.80
C VAL A 100 -0.74 -2.44 -1.99
N TYR A 101 -1.77 -1.62 -1.85
CA TYR A 101 -1.66 -0.42 -1.02
C TYR A 101 -2.73 -0.36 0.06
N TYR A 102 -2.29 0.06 1.24
CA TYR A 102 -3.14 0.30 2.39
C TYR A 102 -3.92 1.61 2.23
N GLN A 103 -5.20 1.60 2.64
CA GLN A 103 -6.04 2.78 2.68
C GLN A 103 -6.80 2.84 4.01
N HIS A 104 -6.51 3.86 4.82
CA HIS A 104 -7.29 4.12 6.02
C HIS A 104 -8.68 4.66 5.67
N LYS A 105 -9.74 4.12 6.30
CA LYS A 105 -11.08 4.68 6.17
C LYS A 105 -11.23 5.91 7.05
N ALA A 106 -11.25 7.09 6.41
CA ALA A 106 -11.62 8.35 7.04
C ALA A 106 -13.16 8.53 7.04
N ARG A 107 -13.64 9.77 7.22
CA ARG A 107 -15.08 10.12 7.29
C ARG A 107 -15.74 10.19 5.91
N ARG A 108 -15.48 9.23 5.02
CA ARG A 108 -16.09 9.13 3.69
C ARG A 108 -16.90 7.84 3.59
N GLN A 109 -17.87 7.81 2.67
CA GLN A 109 -18.60 6.57 2.34
C GLN A 109 -17.68 5.58 1.64
N ASP A 110 -17.99 4.30 1.73
CA ASP A 110 -17.16 3.24 1.15
C ASP A 110 -16.99 3.40 -0.35
N GLY A 111 -18.05 3.76 -1.09
CA GLY A 111 -18.00 4.00 -2.53
C GLY A 111 -16.96 5.04 -2.95
N PHE A 112 -16.61 6.01 -2.11
CA PHE A 112 -15.55 6.98 -2.41
C PHE A 112 -14.19 6.29 -2.62
N TYR A 113 -13.87 5.28 -1.81
CA TYR A 113 -12.58 4.58 -1.91
C TYR A 113 -12.54 3.62 -3.09
N THR A 114 -13.66 2.94 -3.36
CA THR A 114 -13.83 2.10 -4.55
C THR A 114 -13.70 2.94 -5.83
N ASP A 115 -14.33 4.12 -5.88
CA ASP A 115 -14.22 5.03 -7.02
C ASP A 115 -12.79 5.54 -7.24
N GLN A 116 -12.05 5.81 -6.14
CA GLN A 116 -10.65 6.19 -6.25
C GLN A 116 -9.80 5.06 -6.84
N HIS A 117 -10.00 3.83 -6.37
CA HIS A 117 -9.29 2.67 -6.89
C HIS A 117 -9.62 2.42 -8.37
N ASN A 118 -10.91 2.46 -8.72
CA ASN A 118 -11.36 2.28 -10.11
C ASN A 118 -10.78 3.33 -11.05
N LYS A 119 -10.59 4.58 -10.58
CA LYS A 119 -9.92 5.62 -11.35
C LYS A 119 -8.44 5.33 -11.59
N LEU A 120 -7.74 4.69 -10.63
CA LEU A 120 -6.37 4.26 -10.88
C LEU A 120 -6.31 3.20 -11.97
N LEU A 121 -7.22 2.22 -11.97
CA LEU A 121 -7.29 1.15 -12.97
C LEU A 121 -7.61 1.66 -14.39
N GLN A 122 -8.13 2.88 -14.53
CA GLN A 122 -8.40 3.50 -15.83
C GLN A 122 -7.19 4.25 -16.41
N ASP A 123 -6.08 4.31 -15.65
CA ASP A 123 -4.88 5.02 -16.11
C ASP A 123 -4.14 4.20 -17.17
N GLU A 124 -3.76 4.85 -18.27
CA GLU A 124 -3.08 4.22 -19.40
C GLU A 124 -1.74 3.57 -19.05
N ARG A 125 -1.11 4.00 -17.95
CA ARG A 125 0.16 3.45 -17.47
C ARG A 125 0.07 2.05 -16.88
N ILE A 126 -1.17 1.63 -16.51
CA ILE A 126 -1.46 0.33 -15.88
C ILE A 126 -2.72 -0.30 -16.49
N GLN A 127 -3.00 -0.05 -17.76
CA GLN A 127 -4.24 -0.47 -18.44
C GLN A 127 -4.49 -1.99 -18.46
N ASP A 128 -3.44 -2.80 -18.24
CA ASP A 128 -3.52 -4.25 -18.12
C ASP A 128 -3.69 -4.72 -16.66
N ALA A 129 -3.72 -3.79 -15.69
CA ALA A 129 -3.87 -4.14 -14.29
C ALA A 129 -5.28 -4.64 -13.98
N GLU A 130 -5.33 -5.73 -13.22
CA GLU A 130 -6.56 -6.25 -12.64
C GLU A 130 -6.74 -5.75 -11.21
N GLY A 131 -7.93 -5.21 -10.92
CA GLY A 131 -8.26 -4.69 -9.60
C GLY A 131 -8.81 -5.75 -8.67
N LEU A 132 -8.47 -5.62 -7.38
CA LEU A 132 -9.08 -6.36 -6.28
C LEU A 132 -9.10 -5.47 -5.05
N GLY A 133 -10.10 -5.61 -4.19
CA GLY A 133 -10.19 -4.90 -2.92
C GLY A 133 -10.56 -5.83 -1.77
N LEU A 134 -9.88 -5.67 -0.64
CA LEU A 134 -10.23 -6.28 0.63
C LEU A 134 -10.49 -5.20 1.67
N LYS A 135 -11.62 -5.25 2.33
CA LYS A 135 -11.97 -4.37 3.44
C LYS A 135 -11.85 -5.15 4.74
N PHE A 136 -10.99 -4.70 5.64
CA PHE A 136 -10.90 -5.21 7.00
C PHE A 136 -11.94 -4.52 7.88
N THR A 137 -12.78 -5.29 8.58
CA THR A 137 -13.99 -4.81 9.26
C THR A 137 -13.90 -4.77 10.79
N ARG A 138 -12.82 -5.25 11.39
CA ARG A 138 -12.62 -5.24 12.85
C ARG A 138 -11.96 -3.97 13.35
N THR A 139 -12.43 -3.43 14.47
CA THR A 139 -11.90 -2.27 15.21
C THR A 139 -11.82 -0.97 14.42
N SER A 140 -10.95 -0.85 13.44
CA SER A 140 -10.87 0.27 12.51
C SER A 140 -10.99 -0.24 11.08
N LEU A 141 -11.86 0.38 10.28
CA LEU A 141 -12.06 -0.01 8.89
C LEU A 141 -10.85 0.39 8.05
N ARG A 142 -10.37 -0.55 7.24
CA ARG A 142 -9.20 -0.39 6.37
C ARG A 142 -9.46 -1.09 5.06
N TYR A 143 -8.84 -0.60 4.00
CA TYR A 143 -8.86 -1.27 2.71
C TYR A 143 -7.45 -1.65 2.32
N TYR A 144 -7.33 -2.77 1.66
CA TYR A 144 -6.16 -3.23 0.94
C TYR A 144 -6.56 -3.34 -0.52
N TRP A 145 -6.04 -2.44 -1.33
CA TRP A 145 -6.33 -2.34 -2.75
C TRP A 145 -5.18 -2.93 -3.55
N PHE A 146 -5.51 -3.70 -4.56
CA PHE A 146 -4.56 -4.41 -5.38
C PHE A 146 -4.60 -3.90 -6.82
N LEU A 147 -3.43 -3.62 -7.38
CA LEU A 147 -3.17 -3.42 -8.78
C LEU A 147 -2.37 -4.64 -9.23
N LEU A 148 -3.05 -5.63 -9.77
CA LEU A 148 -2.46 -6.94 -10.07
C LEU A 148 -2.03 -7.00 -11.53
N ARG A 149 -0.80 -7.42 -11.75
CA ARG A 149 -0.36 -7.87 -13.06
C ARG A 149 -1.11 -9.14 -13.44
N PRO A 150 -1.44 -9.34 -14.75
CA PRO A 150 -2.18 -10.52 -15.19
C PRO A 150 -1.55 -11.84 -14.75
N GLU A 151 -0.22 -11.94 -14.78
CA GLU A 151 0.54 -13.13 -14.37
C GLU A 151 0.40 -13.48 -12.88
N HIS A 152 0.10 -12.50 -12.01
CA HIS A 152 -0.06 -12.71 -10.57
C HIS A 152 -1.53 -12.82 -10.13
N ALA A 153 -2.47 -12.38 -10.97
CA ALA A 153 -3.86 -12.15 -10.60
C ALA A 153 -4.55 -13.42 -10.07
N GLU A 154 -4.39 -14.53 -10.77
CA GLU A 154 -5.03 -15.80 -10.38
C GLU A 154 -4.48 -16.31 -9.03
N THR A 155 -3.16 -16.30 -8.85
CA THR A 155 -2.54 -16.74 -7.59
C THR A 155 -3.00 -15.88 -6.41
N VAL A 156 -3.05 -14.55 -6.60
CA VAL A 156 -3.50 -13.64 -5.52
C VAL A 156 -4.97 -13.86 -5.20
N ARG A 157 -5.85 -14.07 -6.21
CA ARG A 157 -7.26 -14.39 -5.97
C ARG A 157 -7.45 -15.69 -5.18
N GLN A 158 -6.66 -16.71 -5.49
CA GLN A 158 -6.69 -17.98 -4.73
C GLN A 158 -6.24 -17.78 -3.28
N CYS A 159 -5.19 -16.98 -3.05
CA CYS A 159 -4.75 -16.63 -1.69
C CYS A 159 -5.84 -15.86 -0.93
N VAL A 160 -6.51 -14.90 -1.58
CA VAL A 160 -7.62 -14.14 -0.98
C VAL A 160 -8.81 -15.06 -0.68
N ALA A 161 -9.18 -15.96 -1.59
CA ALA A 161 -10.25 -16.93 -1.36
C ALA A 161 -9.92 -17.83 -0.14
N SER A 162 -8.67 -18.28 -0.03
CA SER A 162 -8.19 -19.06 1.11
C SER A 162 -8.24 -18.28 2.42
N LEU A 163 -7.89 -16.98 2.40
CA LEU A 163 -8.01 -16.09 3.56
C LEU A 163 -9.47 -15.97 4.01
N LEU A 164 -10.40 -15.76 3.06
CA LEU A 164 -11.83 -15.60 3.34
C LEU A 164 -12.49 -16.89 3.84
N ALA A 165 -12.01 -18.04 3.38
CA ALA A 165 -12.46 -19.35 3.87
C ALA A 165 -11.80 -19.76 5.21
N GLY A 166 -10.76 -19.06 5.64
CA GLY A 166 -9.98 -19.36 6.82
C GLY A 166 -10.52 -18.72 8.11
N PRO A 167 -9.79 -18.88 9.22
CA PRO A 167 -10.21 -18.36 10.54
C PRO A 167 -10.35 -16.84 10.63
N TRP A 168 -9.79 -16.11 9.68
CA TRP A 168 -9.85 -14.65 9.59
C TRP A 168 -10.91 -14.13 8.61
N GLY A 169 -11.64 -15.05 7.94
CA GLY A 169 -12.62 -14.69 6.90
C GLY A 169 -13.65 -13.67 7.39
N ASP A 170 -14.21 -13.87 8.60
CA ASP A 170 -15.17 -12.96 9.21
C ASP A 170 -14.64 -11.54 9.48
N CYS A 171 -13.32 -11.31 9.29
CA CYS A 171 -12.70 -10.01 9.48
C CYS A 171 -12.56 -9.24 8.17
N PHE A 172 -12.84 -9.86 7.03
CA PHE A 172 -12.63 -9.28 5.71
C PHE A 172 -13.86 -9.39 4.81
N GLU A 173 -14.04 -8.41 3.96
CA GLU A 173 -15.04 -8.35 2.90
C GLU A 173 -14.35 -8.04 1.58
N LEU A 174 -14.80 -8.66 0.48
CA LEU A 174 -14.44 -8.20 -0.87
C LEU A 174 -15.16 -6.89 -1.19
N CYS A 175 -14.50 -5.98 -1.90
CA CYS A 175 -15.08 -4.67 -2.27
C CYS A 175 -14.57 -4.18 -3.64
#